data_05f5cb1de2bb8a433be072571f264949
#
_entry.id   05f5cb1de2bb8a433be072571f264949
#
_cell.length_a   1.000
_cell.length_b   1.000
_cell.length_c   1.000
_cell.angle_alpha   90.00
_cell.angle_beta   90.00
_cell.angle_gamma   90.00
#
_symmetry.space_group_name_H-M   'P 1'
#
loop_
_entity.id
_entity.type
_entity.pdbx_description
1 polymer ?
#
loop_
_entity_poly.entity_id
_entity_poly.type
_entity_poly.pdbx_seq_one_letter_code
_entity_poly.pdbx_strand_id
1 'polypeptide(L)'
;LMEHLLRAAQKGKEVTVVVELKARFDEEANINWAEMLESIGVQVVYGVVGLKTHAKMMLVTRREGKQLKRYGHLSTGNYNPRTARLYTDLSHLTADAALTMDMEHVFVHLASQNRLPRMNQMWMAPFHLHRQILEKIESLGNASARGGSTRIVAKMNALTDESLIQALIVAGRK
;
A
#
# COMPACT_ATOMS: atom_id res chain seq x y z
N LEU A 1 -5.22 -17.08 0.49
CA LEU A 1 -4.57 -16.24 -0.52
C LEU A 1 -3.42 -16.98 -1.19
N MET A 2 -2.44 -17.48 -0.42
CA MET A 2 -1.23 -18.13 -0.97
C MET A 2 -1.55 -19.28 -1.93
N GLU A 3 -2.44 -20.21 -1.54
CA GLU A 3 -2.90 -21.29 -2.42
C GLU A 3 -3.48 -20.80 -3.75
N HIS A 4 -4.15 -19.65 -3.77
CA HIS A 4 -4.72 -19.08 -4.99
C HIS A 4 -3.64 -18.49 -5.89
N LEU A 5 -2.59 -17.90 -5.32
CA LEU A 5 -1.42 -17.42 -6.06
C LEU A 5 -0.65 -18.60 -6.68
N LEU A 6 -0.42 -19.67 -5.91
CA LEU A 6 0.16 -20.92 -6.41
C LEU A 6 -0.63 -21.48 -7.60
N ARG A 7 -1.94 -21.60 -7.44
CA ARG A 7 -2.83 -22.09 -8.52
C ARG A 7 -2.83 -21.19 -9.75
N ALA A 8 -2.71 -19.86 -9.56
CA ALA A 8 -2.62 -18.91 -10.66
C ALA A 8 -1.33 -19.14 -11.46
N ALA A 9 -0.19 -19.25 -10.78
CA ALA A 9 1.10 -19.50 -11.40
C ALA A 9 1.11 -20.85 -12.14
N GLN A 10 0.60 -21.93 -11.52
CA GLN A 10 0.46 -23.24 -12.14
C GLN A 10 -0.41 -23.23 -13.40
N LYS A 11 -1.35 -22.28 -13.50
CA LYS A 11 -2.18 -22.04 -14.70
C LYS A 11 -1.55 -21.08 -15.71
N GLY A 12 -0.25 -20.80 -15.59
CA GLY A 12 0.51 -19.96 -16.52
C GLY A 12 0.23 -18.46 -16.37
N LYS A 13 -0.24 -17.99 -15.21
CA LYS A 13 -0.33 -16.56 -14.92
C LYS A 13 1.00 -16.05 -14.39
N GLU A 14 1.38 -14.85 -14.83
CA GLU A 14 2.51 -14.14 -14.24
C GLU A 14 2.10 -13.69 -12.82
N VAL A 15 2.89 -14.10 -11.84
CA VAL A 15 2.66 -13.77 -10.42
C VAL A 15 3.95 -13.19 -9.86
N THR A 16 3.84 -12.01 -9.27
CA THR A 16 4.91 -11.37 -8.49
C THR A 16 4.43 -11.17 -7.07
N VAL A 17 5.23 -11.57 -6.10
CA VAL A 17 4.91 -11.44 -4.68
C VAL A 17 6.02 -10.66 -3.98
N VAL A 18 5.66 -9.62 -3.25
CA VAL A 18 6.59 -8.90 -2.37
C VAL A 18 6.38 -9.41 -0.97
N VAL A 19 7.45 -9.96 -0.37
CA VAL A 19 7.45 -10.57 0.96
C VAL A 19 8.31 -9.72 1.89
N GLU A 20 7.73 -9.28 3.02
CA GLU A 20 8.49 -8.65 4.09
C GLU A 20 9.01 -9.75 5.05
N LEU A 21 10.31 -10.03 4.96
CA LEU A 21 10.92 -11.11 5.78
C LEU A 21 10.97 -10.76 7.27
N LYS A 22 11.20 -9.47 7.60
CA LYS A 22 11.27 -9.00 9.00
C LYS A 22 9.87 -8.77 9.59
N ALA A 23 8.97 -9.72 9.41
CA ALA A 23 7.62 -9.67 9.95
C ALA A 23 7.63 -10.20 11.39
N ARG A 24 7.27 -9.36 12.36
CA ARG A 24 7.18 -9.77 13.77
C ARG A 24 6.23 -10.97 13.90
N PHE A 25 6.72 -12.12 14.41
CA PHE A 25 6.04 -13.41 14.64
C PHE A 25 5.72 -14.27 13.41
N ASP A 26 6.05 -13.87 12.19
CA ASP A 26 5.71 -14.62 10.98
C ASP A 26 6.92 -14.86 10.05
N GLU A 27 8.16 -14.68 10.53
CA GLU A 27 9.39 -14.76 9.71
C GLU A 27 9.56 -16.14 9.07
N GLU A 28 9.47 -17.22 9.86
CA GLU A 28 9.61 -18.59 9.37
C GLU A 28 8.53 -18.95 8.35
N ALA A 29 7.27 -18.56 8.61
CA ALA A 29 6.17 -18.79 7.70
C ALA A 29 6.37 -18.03 6.36
N ASN A 30 6.88 -16.80 6.42
CA ASN A 30 7.14 -16.01 5.23
C ASN A 30 8.29 -16.58 4.39
N ILE A 31 9.34 -17.11 5.03
CA ILE A 31 10.44 -17.78 4.33
C ILE A 31 9.93 -19.04 3.62
N ASN A 32 9.21 -19.92 4.32
CA ASN A 32 8.66 -21.14 3.75
C ASN A 32 7.72 -20.87 2.57
N TRP A 33 6.87 -19.82 2.66
CA TRP A 33 6.02 -19.43 1.55
C TRP A 33 6.79 -18.86 0.37
N ALA A 34 7.85 -18.08 0.63
CA ALA A 34 8.70 -17.54 -0.43
C ALA A 34 9.37 -18.67 -1.22
N GLU A 35 10.00 -19.63 -0.54
CA GLU A 35 10.64 -20.80 -1.18
C GLU A 35 9.64 -21.62 -2.00
N MET A 36 8.44 -21.87 -1.47
CA MET A 36 7.39 -22.60 -2.19
C MET A 36 6.94 -21.86 -3.45
N LEU A 37 6.79 -20.55 -3.39
CA LEU A 37 6.40 -19.71 -4.54
C LEU A 37 7.51 -19.71 -5.60
N GLU A 38 8.77 -19.54 -5.20
CA GLU A 38 9.92 -19.57 -6.12
C GLU A 38 10.06 -20.92 -6.82
N SER A 39 9.82 -22.04 -6.13
CA SER A 39 9.93 -23.39 -6.67
C SER A 39 8.99 -23.66 -7.86
N ILE A 40 7.93 -22.88 -8.01
CA ILE A 40 6.95 -22.99 -9.11
C ILE A 40 7.04 -21.82 -10.11
N GLY A 41 8.11 -21.02 -10.04
CA GLY A 41 8.39 -19.95 -10.99
C GLY A 41 7.68 -18.62 -10.70
N VAL A 42 7.17 -18.41 -9.49
CA VAL A 42 6.68 -17.10 -9.05
C VAL A 42 7.87 -16.17 -8.79
N GLN A 43 7.80 -14.94 -9.25
CA GLN A 43 8.79 -13.92 -8.93
C GLN A 43 8.57 -13.44 -7.48
N VAL A 44 9.51 -13.76 -6.60
CA VAL A 44 9.50 -13.26 -5.21
C VAL A 44 10.47 -12.11 -5.06
N VAL A 45 10.01 -11.04 -4.42
CA VAL A 45 10.76 -9.81 -4.14
C VAL A 45 10.79 -9.60 -2.62
N TYR A 46 11.96 -9.35 -2.08
CA TYR A 46 12.18 -9.20 -0.63
C TYR A 46 12.24 -7.74 -0.15
N GLY A 47 11.57 -6.85 -0.87
CA GLY A 47 11.49 -5.43 -0.55
C GLY A 47 12.76 -4.65 -0.88
N VAL A 48 12.96 -3.50 -0.23
CA VAL A 48 14.09 -2.59 -0.46
C VAL A 48 14.99 -2.57 0.77
N VAL A 49 16.29 -2.74 0.57
CA VAL A 49 17.27 -2.73 1.67
C VAL A 49 17.19 -1.42 2.46
N GLY A 50 17.11 -1.53 3.78
CA GLY A 50 17.03 -0.38 4.69
C GLY A 50 15.63 0.23 4.84
N LEU A 51 14.64 -0.23 4.09
CA LEU A 51 13.24 0.20 4.21
C LEU A 51 12.35 -0.99 4.57
N LYS A 52 11.30 -0.72 5.33
CA LYS A 52 10.27 -1.72 5.63
C LYS A 52 9.11 -1.59 4.66
N THR A 53 8.74 -2.70 4.01
CA THR A 53 7.56 -2.76 3.14
C THR A 53 6.32 -3.03 3.98
N HIS A 54 5.61 -1.98 4.37
CA HIS A 54 4.44 -2.07 5.24
C HIS A 54 3.10 -1.94 4.50
N ALA A 55 3.11 -1.64 3.22
CA ALA A 55 1.90 -1.56 2.40
C ALA A 55 1.21 -2.93 2.24
N LYS A 56 -0.12 -2.93 2.17
CA LYS A 56 -0.94 -4.11 1.89
C LYS A 56 -1.72 -3.83 0.63
N MET A 57 -1.22 -4.38 -0.47
CA MET A 57 -1.75 -4.14 -1.81
C MET A 57 -1.84 -5.45 -2.59
N MET A 58 -2.85 -5.56 -3.42
CA MET A 58 -2.96 -6.58 -4.46
C MET A 58 -3.39 -5.90 -5.76
N LEU A 59 -2.73 -6.24 -6.85
CA LEU A 59 -3.06 -5.74 -8.18
C LEU A 59 -3.27 -6.91 -9.13
N VAL A 60 -4.39 -6.92 -9.82
CA VAL A 60 -4.69 -7.88 -10.87
C VAL A 60 -4.81 -7.14 -12.19
N THR A 61 -3.96 -7.46 -13.14
CA THR A 61 -4.04 -6.97 -14.52
C THR A 61 -4.57 -8.07 -15.42
N ARG A 62 -5.64 -7.80 -16.14
CA ARG A 62 -6.25 -8.76 -17.05
C ARG A 62 -6.61 -8.12 -18.38
N ARG A 63 -6.63 -8.94 -19.42
CA ARG A 63 -7.10 -8.52 -20.74
C ARG A 63 -8.64 -8.61 -20.80
N GLU A 64 -9.27 -7.49 -21.11
CA GLU A 64 -10.71 -7.41 -21.37
C GLU A 64 -10.90 -6.87 -22.80
N GLY A 65 -11.27 -7.75 -23.70
CA GLY A 65 -11.28 -7.43 -25.13
C GLY A 65 -9.88 -7.06 -25.63
N LYS A 66 -9.74 -5.84 -26.15
CA LYS A 66 -8.46 -5.31 -26.66
C LYS A 66 -7.66 -4.50 -25.63
N GLN A 67 -8.19 -4.30 -24.43
CA GLN A 67 -7.59 -3.46 -23.39
C GLN A 67 -7.05 -4.28 -22.21
N LEU A 68 -5.99 -3.78 -21.60
CA LEU A 68 -5.55 -4.24 -20.27
C LEU A 68 -6.26 -3.41 -19.22
N LYS A 69 -6.93 -4.08 -18.30
CA LYS A 69 -7.65 -3.48 -17.19
C LYS A 69 -7.05 -3.94 -15.87
N ARG A 70 -6.92 -3.00 -14.93
CA ARG A 70 -6.34 -3.25 -13.62
C ARG A 70 -7.41 -3.19 -12.53
N TYR A 71 -7.30 -4.06 -11.56
CA TYR A 71 -8.14 -4.13 -10.36
C TYR A 71 -7.23 -4.16 -9.15
N GLY A 72 -7.38 -3.17 -8.29
CA GLY A 72 -6.55 -2.98 -7.11
C GLY A 72 -7.31 -3.25 -5.82
N HIS A 73 -6.61 -3.77 -4.83
CA HIS A 73 -7.03 -3.83 -3.45
C HIS A 73 -5.97 -3.16 -2.58
N LEU A 74 -6.36 -2.17 -1.80
CA LEU A 74 -5.54 -1.47 -0.81
C LEU A 74 -6.14 -1.75 0.56
N SER A 75 -5.31 -2.05 1.55
CA SER A 75 -5.79 -2.32 2.90
C SER A 75 -4.86 -1.75 3.98
N THR A 76 -5.43 -1.39 5.12
CA THR A 76 -4.68 -1.12 6.35
C THR A 76 -4.26 -2.41 7.06
N GLY A 77 -4.96 -3.52 6.81
CA GLY A 77 -4.77 -4.82 7.45
C GLY A 77 -3.92 -5.80 6.64
N ASN A 78 -3.12 -6.58 7.33
CA ASN A 78 -2.34 -7.65 6.73
C ASN A 78 -3.23 -8.75 6.12
N TYR A 79 -2.74 -9.41 5.06
CA TYR A 79 -3.35 -10.61 4.48
C TYR A 79 -3.13 -11.85 5.37
N ASN A 80 -3.42 -11.72 6.66
CA ASN A 80 -3.27 -12.76 7.67
C ASN A 80 -4.62 -12.98 8.37
N PRO A 81 -5.21 -14.20 8.33
CA PRO A 81 -6.55 -14.45 8.86
C PRO A 81 -6.65 -14.29 10.37
N ARG A 82 -5.56 -14.45 11.11
CA ARG A 82 -5.53 -14.27 12.56
C ARG A 82 -5.60 -12.78 12.93
N THR A 83 -4.73 -11.96 12.34
CA THR A 83 -4.70 -10.52 12.62
C THR A 83 -5.94 -9.80 12.07
N ALA A 84 -6.50 -10.26 10.94
CA ALA A 84 -7.73 -9.70 10.37
C ALA A 84 -8.96 -9.84 11.29
N ARG A 85 -8.93 -10.76 12.27
CA ARG A 85 -10.00 -10.91 13.27
C ARG A 85 -9.79 -10.04 14.51
N LEU A 86 -8.56 -9.53 14.72
CA LEU A 86 -8.21 -8.75 15.90
C LEU A 86 -8.31 -7.24 15.66
N TYR A 87 -8.13 -6.80 14.43
CA TYR A 87 -8.12 -5.39 14.04
C TYR A 87 -9.37 -5.03 13.26
N THR A 88 -9.82 -3.79 13.40
CA THR A 88 -10.86 -3.21 12.54
C THR A 88 -10.18 -2.45 11.41
N ASP A 89 -9.94 -3.14 10.30
CA ASP A 89 -9.26 -2.61 9.14
C ASP A 89 -10.20 -1.98 8.13
N LEU A 90 -9.64 -1.14 7.27
CA LEU A 90 -10.31 -0.59 6.10
C LEU A 90 -9.66 -1.15 4.84
N SER A 91 -10.50 -1.50 3.88
CA SER A 91 -10.08 -1.98 2.56
C SER A 91 -10.77 -1.19 1.46
N HIS A 92 -10.03 -0.94 0.39
CA HIS A 92 -10.53 -0.27 -0.81
C HIS A 92 -10.29 -1.14 -2.03
N LEU A 93 -11.38 -1.55 -2.68
CA LEU A 93 -11.36 -2.24 -3.97
C LEU A 93 -11.62 -1.21 -5.07
N THR A 94 -10.79 -1.18 -6.09
CA THR A 94 -10.87 -0.16 -7.14
C THR A 94 -10.48 -0.69 -8.51
N ALA A 95 -11.06 -0.10 -9.55
CA ALA A 95 -10.63 -0.21 -10.94
C ALA A 95 -10.29 1.17 -11.53
N ASP A 96 -10.14 2.19 -10.68
CA ASP A 96 -9.71 3.52 -11.13
C ASP A 96 -8.34 3.44 -11.81
N ALA A 97 -8.26 3.98 -13.02
CA ALA A 97 -7.08 3.84 -13.88
C ALA A 97 -5.85 4.56 -13.29
N ALA A 98 -6.03 5.74 -12.67
CA ALA A 98 -4.92 6.52 -12.12
C ALA A 98 -4.38 5.88 -10.85
N LEU A 99 -5.27 5.42 -9.95
CA LEU A 99 -4.87 4.77 -8.71
C LEU A 99 -4.22 3.40 -8.96
N THR A 100 -4.78 2.57 -9.86
CA THR A 100 -4.20 1.27 -10.18
C THR A 100 -2.89 1.37 -10.99
N MET A 101 -2.68 2.45 -11.75
CA MET A 101 -1.39 2.76 -12.37
C MET A 101 -0.34 3.08 -11.31
N ASP A 102 -0.69 3.87 -10.31
CA ASP A 102 0.21 4.17 -9.18
C ASP A 102 0.59 2.89 -8.41
N MET A 103 -0.37 1.98 -8.19
CA MET A 103 -0.10 0.68 -7.60
C MET A 103 0.90 -0.14 -8.42
N GLU A 104 0.76 -0.16 -9.75
CA GLU A 104 1.72 -0.80 -10.65
C GLU A 104 3.12 -0.18 -10.51
N HIS A 105 3.21 1.15 -10.46
CA HIS A 105 4.46 1.85 -10.25
C HIS A 105 5.15 1.45 -8.93
N VAL A 106 4.39 1.23 -7.86
CA VAL A 106 4.94 0.73 -6.59
C VAL A 106 5.50 -0.68 -6.75
N PHE A 107 4.76 -1.61 -7.37
CA PHE A 107 5.26 -2.97 -7.60
C PHE A 107 6.51 -2.98 -8.49
N VAL A 108 6.52 -2.21 -9.56
CA VAL A 108 7.70 -2.08 -10.44
C VAL A 108 8.89 -1.49 -9.68
N HIS A 109 8.68 -0.46 -8.86
CA HIS A 109 9.74 0.12 -8.02
C HIS A 109 10.32 -0.90 -7.04
N LEU A 110 9.46 -1.68 -6.36
CA LEU A 110 9.91 -2.71 -5.42
C LEU A 110 10.67 -3.84 -6.12
N ALA A 111 10.23 -4.27 -7.31
CA ALA A 111 10.85 -5.35 -8.05
C ALA A 111 12.17 -4.96 -8.72
N SER A 112 12.26 -3.74 -9.26
CA SER A 112 13.42 -3.30 -10.05
C SER A 112 14.38 -2.36 -9.29
N GLN A 113 13.94 -1.83 -8.15
CA GLN A 113 14.63 -0.78 -7.38
C GLN A 113 14.94 0.49 -8.20
N ASN A 114 14.27 0.66 -9.34
CA ASN A 114 14.37 1.85 -10.15
C ASN A 114 13.72 3.05 -9.45
N ARG A 115 14.08 4.26 -9.90
CA ARG A 115 13.47 5.48 -9.37
C ARG A 115 11.94 5.43 -9.48
N LEU A 116 11.25 5.71 -8.37
CA LEU A 116 9.80 5.83 -8.34
C LEU A 116 9.35 6.95 -9.28
N PRO A 117 8.46 6.68 -10.26
CA PRO A 117 7.90 7.72 -11.11
C PRO A 117 6.97 8.65 -10.31
N ARG A 118 6.57 9.75 -10.95
CA ARG A 118 5.58 10.66 -10.35
C ARG A 118 4.26 9.91 -10.14
N MET A 119 3.76 9.95 -8.90
CA MET A 119 2.47 9.37 -8.53
C MET A 119 1.33 10.34 -8.83
N ASN A 120 0.18 9.80 -9.22
CA ASN A 120 -1.02 10.59 -9.53
C ASN A 120 -1.90 10.82 -8.29
N GLN A 121 -2.19 9.76 -7.55
CA GLN A 121 -3.11 9.76 -6.42
C GLN A 121 -2.51 9.17 -5.15
N MET A 122 -1.54 8.25 -5.25
CA MET A 122 -0.93 7.62 -4.09
C MET A 122 0.21 8.45 -3.50
N TRP A 123 0.29 8.44 -2.19
CA TRP A 123 1.39 9.02 -1.44
C TRP A 123 2.20 7.91 -0.78
N MET A 124 3.48 7.84 -1.09
CA MET A 124 4.38 6.78 -0.65
C MET A 124 5.45 7.29 0.32
N ALA A 125 5.59 6.61 1.46
CA ALA A 125 6.69 6.81 2.37
C ALA A 125 7.95 6.03 1.88
N PRO A 126 9.16 6.53 2.14
CA PRO A 126 9.51 7.79 2.81
C PRO A 126 9.56 9.00 1.86
N PHE A 127 9.15 8.86 0.60
CA PHE A 127 9.43 9.81 -0.48
C PHE A 127 8.61 11.09 -0.39
N HIS A 128 7.27 10.99 -0.22
CA HIS A 128 6.41 12.16 -0.25
C HIS A 128 5.18 12.11 0.66
N LEU A 129 4.86 10.96 1.27
CA LEU A 129 3.65 10.79 2.11
C LEU A 129 3.58 11.83 3.23
N HIS A 130 4.64 11.97 4.02
CA HIS A 130 4.67 12.88 5.17
C HIS A 130 4.42 14.33 4.76
N ARG A 131 5.15 14.83 3.76
CA ARG A 131 4.98 16.18 3.24
C ARG A 131 3.56 16.41 2.70
N GLN A 132 3.02 15.48 1.94
CA GLN A 132 1.69 15.60 1.35
C GLN A 132 0.58 15.63 2.41
N ILE A 133 0.73 14.89 3.51
CA ILE A 133 -0.22 14.95 4.63
C ILE A 133 -0.15 16.32 5.30
N LEU A 134 1.05 16.86 5.58
CA LEU A 134 1.21 18.18 6.16
C LEU A 134 0.59 19.27 5.28
N GLU A 135 0.89 19.29 3.99
CA GLU A 135 0.32 20.24 3.02
C GLU A 135 -1.23 20.14 2.97
N LYS A 136 -1.78 18.92 3.08
CA LYS A 136 -3.22 18.70 3.08
C LYS A 136 -3.87 19.24 4.37
N ILE A 137 -3.29 18.99 5.54
CA ILE A 137 -3.76 19.50 6.82
C ILE A 137 -3.76 21.04 6.81
N GLU A 138 -2.66 21.65 6.36
CA GLU A 138 -2.53 23.10 6.27
C GLU A 138 -3.57 23.70 5.31
N SER A 139 -3.73 23.11 4.15
CA SER A 139 -4.71 23.53 3.14
C SER A 139 -6.14 23.53 3.70
N LEU A 140 -6.53 22.49 4.45
CA LEU A 140 -7.84 22.38 5.08
C LEU A 140 -8.02 23.42 6.19
N GLY A 141 -7.01 23.62 7.05
CA GLY A 141 -7.04 24.67 8.07
C GLY A 141 -7.17 26.06 7.46
N ASN A 142 -6.44 26.36 6.38
CA ASN A 142 -6.54 27.64 5.69
C ASN A 142 -7.90 27.83 4.98
N ALA A 143 -8.52 26.76 4.49
CA ALA A 143 -9.87 26.81 3.93
C ALA A 143 -10.91 27.10 5.03
N SER A 144 -10.77 26.48 6.22
CA SER A 144 -11.61 26.76 7.39
C SER A 144 -11.52 28.23 7.82
N ALA A 145 -10.31 28.76 7.93
CA ALA A 145 -10.08 30.16 8.29
C ALA A 145 -10.72 31.17 7.32
N ARG A 146 -11.02 30.75 6.08
CA ARG A 146 -11.76 31.54 5.09
C ARG A 146 -13.27 31.28 5.07
N GLY A 147 -13.80 30.61 6.10
CA GLY A 147 -15.23 30.27 6.22
C GLY A 147 -15.67 29.01 5.48
N GLY A 148 -14.74 28.22 4.96
CA GLY A 148 -15.04 26.93 4.35
C GLY A 148 -15.39 25.86 5.39
N SER A 149 -16.37 25.00 5.08
CA SER A 149 -16.65 23.82 5.91
C SER A 149 -15.62 22.74 5.61
N THR A 150 -14.74 22.46 6.58
CA THR A 150 -13.70 21.44 6.43
C THR A 150 -13.73 20.45 7.59
N ARG A 151 -13.23 19.24 7.34
CA ARG A 151 -13.15 18.20 8.35
C ARG A 151 -11.95 17.30 8.11
N ILE A 152 -11.24 16.95 9.18
CA ILE A 152 -10.20 15.92 9.17
C ILE A 152 -10.67 14.77 10.08
N VAL A 153 -10.68 13.55 9.53
CA VAL A 153 -10.95 12.33 10.31
C VAL A 153 -9.77 11.40 10.11
N ALA A 154 -9.13 11.00 11.20
CA ALA A 154 -7.98 10.12 11.18
C ALA A 154 -8.21 8.93 12.11
N LYS A 155 -8.00 7.70 11.58
CA LYS A 155 -8.02 6.45 12.34
C LYS A 155 -6.65 5.80 12.26
N MET A 156 -6.00 5.60 13.40
CA MET A 156 -4.66 5.03 13.51
C MET A 156 -4.43 4.39 14.88
N ASN A 157 -3.43 3.52 14.99
CA ASN A 157 -3.02 2.96 16.28
C ASN A 157 -2.38 4.00 17.21
N ALA A 158 -1.51 4.82 16.62
CA ALA A 158 -0.78 5.86 17.34
C ALA A 158 -0.47 7.03 16.42
N LEU A 159 -0.43 8.21 16.98
CA LEU A 159 0.04 9.43 16.35
C LEU A 159 1.24 9.92 17.15
N THR A 160 2.45 9.73 16.63
CA THR A 160 3.71 10.00 17.34
C THR A 160 4.60 11.02 16.63
N ASP A 161 4.26 11.40 15.39
CA ASP A 161 5.01 12.39 14.63
C ASP A 161 4.65 13.81 15.13
N GLU A 162 5.65 14.50 15.68
CA GLU A 162 5.46 15.82 16.28
C GLU A 162 4.97 16.86 15.28
N SER A 163 5.47 16.84 14.05
CA SER A 163 5.09 17.81 13.03
C SER A 163 3.63 17.62 12.57
N LEU A 164 3.16 16.38 12.47
CA LEU A 164 1.75 16.10 12.19
C LEU A 164 0.85 16.50 13.35
N ILE A 165 1.26 16.23 14.60
CA ILE A 165 0.52 16.67 15.80
C ILE A 165 0.37 18.19 15.82
N GLN A 166 1.46 18.93 15.62
CA GLN A 166 1.44 20.39 15.60
C GLN A 166 0.58 20.93 14.46
N ALA A 167 0.69 20.36 13.27
CA ALA A 167 -0.12 20.76 12.11
C ALA A 167 -1.64 20.58 12.40
N LEU A 168 -2.02 19.46 13.01
CA LEU A 168 -3.42 19.20 13.40
C LEU A 168 -3.92 20.17 14.47
N ILE A 169 -3.09 20.48 15.49
CA ILE A 169 -3.42 21.48 16.53
C ILE A 169 -3.65 22.86 15.90
N VAL A 170 -2.75 23.28 15.00
CA VAL A 170 -2.86 24.58 14.32
C VAL A 170 -4.10 24.63 13.42
N ALA A 171 -4.37 23.56 12.65
CA ALA A 171 -5.55 23.49 11.81
C ALA A 171 -6.87 23.48 12.60
N GLY A 172 -6.89 22.80 13.76
CA GLY A 172 -8.07 22.73 14.63
C GLY A 172 -8.41 24.04 15.35
N ARG A 173 -7.49 25.01 15.36
CA ARG A 173 -7.72 26.37 15.92
C ARG A 173 -8.24 27.37 14.89
N LYS A 174 -8.30 26.99 13.63
CA LYS A 174 -8.79 27.80 12.52
C LYS A 174 -10.23 27.44 12.17
#